data_416d45bd13924accae8897f3bb093603
#
_entry.id   416d45bd13924accae8897f3bb093603
#
_cell.length_a   1.000
_cell.length_b   1.000
_cell.length_c   1.000
_cell.angle_alpha   90.00
_cell.angle_beta   90.00
_cell.angle_gamma   90.00
#
_symmetry.space_group_name_H-M   'P 1'
#
loop_
_entity.id
_entity.type
_entity.pdbx_description
1 polymer ?
#
loop_
_entity_poly.entity_id
_entity_poly.type
_entity_poly.pdbx_seq_one_letter_code
_entity_poly.pdbx_strand_id
1 'polypeptide(L)'
;YAKPGQKLAFVGSTGAGKTTITNLINRFYEIEGGLITYDGIDVKAIRKDDLRRSLGAVLQDTHLFTGTILDNIRYGRLDATDEECVAAAKSANAHSFIRRLPQGYDTPVSGDGGNLSQGQRQLLAIARAAVADPPVMILDEATSSIDTRTERHIERGMDALMEHRTVFVIAHRLST
;
A
#
# COMPACT_ATOMS: atom_id res chain seq x y z
N TYR A 1 5.63 -3.36 20.36
CA TYR A 1 6.03 -1.95 20.45
C TYR A 1 6.90 -1.60 19.23
N ALA A 2 6.49 -0.61 18.44
CA ALA A 2 7.22 -0.10 17.29
C ALA A 2 7.77 1.29 17.58
N LYS A 3 9.04 1.52 17.23
CA LYS A 3 9.67 2.86 17.32
C LYS A 3 9.54 3.55 15.96
N PRO A 4 9.51 4.90 15.91
CA PRO A 4 9.54 5.65 14.67
C PRO A 4 10.70 5.19 13.76
N GLY A 5 10.41 4.98 12.48
CA GLY A 5 11.38 4.50 11.49
C GLY A 5 11.75 3.01 11.57
N GLN A 6 11.16 2.25 12.48
CA GLN A 6 11.42 0.82 12.62
C GLN A 6 10.65 0.02 11.58
N LYS A 7 11.29 -1.03 11.03
CA LYS A 7 10.65 -2.05 10.18
C LYS A 7 10.39 -3.29 11.03
N LEU A 8 9.15 -3.74 11.06
CA LEU A 8 8.71 -4.94 11.80
C LEU A 8 8.04 -5.92 10.85
N ALA A 9 8.45 -7.17 10.90
CA ALA A 9 7.84 -8.24 10.14
C ALA A 9 6.95 -9.11 11.04
N PHE A 10 5.70 -9.30 10.64
CA PHE A 10 4.81 -10.32 11.21
C PHE A 10 5.01 -11.63 10.45
N VAL A 11 5.59 -12.60 11.14
CA VAL A 11 5.87 -13.93 10.58
C VAL A 11 5.01 -14.98 11.29
N GLY A 12 4.58 -16.00 10.56
CA GLY A 12 3.77 -17.09 11.11
C GLY A 12 3.00 -17.81 10.01
N SER A 13 2.46 -18.99 10.35
CA SER A 13 1.61 -19.77 9.44
C SER A 13 0.33 -19.02 9.04
N THR A 14 -0.31 -19.48 7.97
CA THR A 14 -1.64 -19.01 7.60
C THR A 14 -2.60 -19.22 8.78
N GLY A 15 -3.42 -18.23 9.10
CA GLY A 15 -4.32 -18.28 10.25
C GLY A 15 -3.70 -17.87 11.60
N ALA A 16 -2.40 -17.53 11.66
CA ALA A 16 -1.74 -17.08 12.90
C ALA A 16 -2.16 -15.69 13.38
N GLY A 17 -3.12 -15.04 12.73
CA GLY A 17 -3.65 -13.74 13.15
C GLY A 17 -2.89 -12.51 12.63
N LYS A 18 -1.96 -12.66 11.68
CA LYS A 18 -1.18 -11.54 11.12
C LYS A 18 -2.08 -10.43 10.56
N THR A 19 -3.02 -10.80 9.70
CA THR A 19 -4.00 -9.86 9.12
C THR A 19 -4.92 -9.27 10.18
N THR A 20 -5.25 -10.02 11.23
CA THR A 20 -6.05 -9.50 12.35
C THR A 20 -5.32 -8.35 13.05
N ILE A 21 -4.02 -8.48 13.30
CA ILE A 21 -3.21 -7.43 13.93
C ILE A 21 -3.23 -6.16 13.08
N THR A 22 -3.02 -6.27 11.76
CA THR A 22 -3.03 -5.10 10.87
C THR A 22 -4.40 -4.47 10.76
N ASN A 23 -5.48 -5.26 10.76
CA ASN A 23 -6.84 -4.76 10.79
C ASN A 23 -7.16 -4.00 12.08
N LEU A 24 -6.62 -4.45 13.22
CA LEU A 24 -6.76 -3.75 14.50
C LEU A 24 -5.96 -2.44 14.52
N ILE A 25 -4.75 -2.42 13.94
CA ILE A 25 -3.95 -1.19 13.79
C ILE A 25 -4.68 -0.17 12.93
N ASN A 26 -5.29 -0.60 11.81
CA ASN A 26 -6.11 0.26 10.92
C ASN A 26 -7.48 0.61 11.51
N ARG A 27 -7.81 0.04 12.67
CA ARG A 27 -9.10 0.20 13.32
C ARG A 27 -10.28 -0.14 12.41
N PHE A 28 -10.15 -1.25 11.65
CA PHE A 28 -11.28 -1.85 10.93
C PHE A 28 -12.21 -2.57 11.88
N TYR A 29 -11.67 -3.07 13.00
CA TYR A 29 -12.42 -3.64 14.12
C TYR A 29 -12.02 -2.94 15.41
N GLU A 30 -12.97 -2.81 16.33
CA GLU A 30 -12.69 -2.30 17.68
C GLU A 30 -12.18 -3.46 18.54
N ILE A 31 -11.21 -3.17 19.41
CA ILE A 31 -10.77 -4.15 20.42
C ILE A 31 -11.74 -4.17 21.59
N GLU A 32 -12.10 -5.38 22.06
CA GLU A 32 -12.98 -5.57 23.21
C GLU A 32 -12.27 -5.28 24.54
N GLY A 33 -10.95 -5.50 24.59
CA GLY A 33 -10.10 -5.24 25.77
C GLY A 33 -8.67 -4.91 25.37
N GLY A 34 -7.92 -4.37 26.32
CA GLY A 34 -6.54 -3.93 26.08
C GLY A 34 -6.45 -2.50 25.53
N LEU A 35 -5.26 -2.14 25.04
CA LEU A 35 -4.93 -0.79 24.58
C LEU A 35 -4.03 -0.85 23.35
N ILE A 36 -4.38 -0.11 22.31
CA ILE A 36 -3.51 0.19 21.17
C ILE A 36 -3.27 1.69 21.20
N THR A 37 -2.00 2.09 21.18
CA THR A 37 -1.62 3.50 21.15
C THR A 37 -0.86 3.84 19.87
N TYR A 38 -1.10 5.04 19.36
CA TYR A 38 -0.36 5.69 18.29
C TYR A 38 0.23 6.99 18.86
N ASP A 39 1.56 7.08 18.90
CA ASP A 39 2.30 8.16 19.56
C ASP A 39 1.84 8.46 21.01
N GLY A 40 1.56 7.39 21.77
CA GLY A 40 1.10 7.48 23.16
C GLY A 40 -0.39 7.79 23.33
N ILE A 41 -1.13 8.05 22.25
CA ILE A 41 -2.57 8.33 22.28
C ILE A 41 -3.34 7.03 21.99
N ASP A 42 -4.37 6.72 22.79
CA ASP A 42 -5.27 5.61 22.50
C ASP A 42 -5.91 5.81 21.13
N VAL A 43 -5.77 4.82 20.23
CA VAL A 43 -6.36 4.89 18.88
C VAL A 43 -7.87 5.12 18.89
N LYS A 44 -8.56 4.75 19.99
CA LYS A 44 -9.99 5.03 20.17
C LYS A 44 -10.28 6.53 20.35
N ALA A 45 -9.33 7.31 20.86
CA ALA A 45 -9.44 8.74 21.03
C ALA A 45 -9.09 9.54 19.76
N ILE A 46 -8.48 8.90 18.77
CA ILE A 46 -8.15 9.52 17.48
C ILE A 46 -9.34 9.36 16.53
N ARG A 47 -9.68 10.39 15.77
CA ARG A 47 -10.68 10.26 14.71
C ARG A 47 -10.23 9.21 13.69
N LYS A 48 -11.13 8.32 13.26
CA LYS A 48 -10.79 7.21 12.33
C LYS A 48 -10.15 7.70 11.04
N ASP A 49 -10.65 8.80 10.49
CA ASP A 49 -10.13 9.37 9.24
C ASP A 49 -8.71 9.91 9.41
N ASP A 50 -8.40 10.54 10.54
CA ASP A 50 -7.06 11.07 10.81
C ASP A 50 -6.06 9.92 11.06
N LEU A 51 -6.47 8.90 11.81
CA LEU A 51 -5.67 7.70 12.00
C LEU A 51 -5.36 7.02 10.66
N ARG A 52 -6.38 6.82 9.82
CA ARG A 52 -6.23 6.14 8.52
C ARG A 52 -5.42 6.94 7.51
N ARG A 53 -5.44 8.28 7.55
CA ARG A 53 -4.54 9.10 6.74
C ARG A 53 -3.08 8.96 7.14
N SER A 54 -2.81 8.68 8.41
CA SER A 54 -1.45 8.44 8.90
C SER A 54 -0.94 7.02 8.65
N LEU A 55 -1.83 6.11 8.23
CA LEU A 55 -1.54 4.70 7.97
C LEU A 55 -1.76 4.40 6.48
N GLY A 56 -0.69 4.18 5.73
CA GLY A 56 -0.78 3.67 4.37
C GLY A 56 -0.82 2.14 4.36
N ALA A 57 -1.56 1.56 3.43
CA ALA A 57 -1.61 0.12 3.27
C ALA A 57 -1.43 -0.28 1.80
N VAL A 58 -0.56 -1.25 1.56
CA VAL A 58 -0.48 -1.98 0.28
C VAL A 58 -0.84 -3.42 0.59
N LEU A 59 -2.04 -3.82 0.17
CA LEU A 59 -2.60 -5.14 0.44
C LEU A 59 -2.35 -6.08 -0.75
N GLN A 60 -2.41 -7.39 -0.48
CA GLN A 60 -2.29 -8.44 -1.50
C GLN A 60 -3.35 -8.30 -2.60
N ASP A 61 -4.61 -8.11 -2.19
CA ASP A 61 -5.72 -7.91 -3.12
C ASP A 61 -5.85 -6.42 -3.43
N THR A 62 -5.38 -6.04 -4.61
CA THR A 62 -5.43 -4.66 -5.07
C THR A 62 -6.71 -4.37 -5.80
N HIS A 63 -7.58 -3.55 -5.20
CA HIS A 63 -8.78 -3.03 -5.86
C HIS A 63 -8.48 -1.70 -6.55
N LEU A 64 -8.89 -1.60 -7.81
CA LEU A 64 -8.87 -0.37 -8.58
C LEU A 64 -10.30 0.12 -8.79
N PHE A 65 -10.44 1.44 -8.91
CA PHE A 65 -11.73 2.08 -9.14
C PHE A 65 -11.93 2.37 -10.63
N THR A 66 -13.16 2.40 -11.06
CA THR A 66 -13.51 2.89 -12.40
C THR A 66 -13.08 4.35 -12.55
N GLY A 67 -12.34 4.66 -13.59
CA GLY A 67 -11.73 5.97 -13.86
C GLY A 67 -10.45 5.80 -14.66
N THR A 68 -9.56 6.77 -14.65
CA THR A 68 -8.26 6.68 -15.31
C THR A 68 -7.20 6.06 -14.37
N ILE A 69 -6.05 5.69 -14.93
CA ILE A 69 -4.89 5.30 -14.11
C ILE A 69 -4.47 6.47 -13.20
N LEU A 70 -4.49 7.70 -13.71
CA LEU A 70 -4.16 8.89 -12.94
C LEU A 70 -5.11 9.08 -11.74
N ASP A 71 -6.42 8.90 -11.96
CA ASP A 71 -7.43 8.98 -10.90
C ASP A 71 -7.18 7.91 -9.82
N ASN A 72 -6.83 6.71 -10.24
CA ASN A 72 -6.51 5.62 -9.33
C ASN A 72 -5.28 5.90 -8.45
N ILE A 73 -4.26 6.57 -8.97
CA ILE A 73 -3.11 7.01 -8.19
C ILE A 73 -3.53 8.16 -7.25
N ARG A 74 -4.23 9.17 -7.78
CA ARG A 74 -4.71 10.35 -7.02
C ARG A 74 -5.64 9.97 -5.87
N TYR A 75 -6.29 8.81 -5.93
CA TYR A 75 -7.13 8.33 -4.84
C TYR A 75 -6.38 8.22 -3.50
N GLY A 76 -5.05 8.08 -3.51
CA GLY A 76 -4.23 8.12 -2.30
C GLY A 76 -4.22 9.49 -1.61
N ARG A 77 -4.31 10.57 -2.41
CA ARG A 77 -4.42 11.96 -1.95
C ARG A 77 -5.16 12.77 -3.03
N LEU A 78 -6.42 13.10 -2.75
CA LEU A 78 -7.35 13.65 -3.74
C LEU A 78 -6.96 15.04 -4.28
N ASP A 79 -6.19 15.81 -3.51
CA ASP A 79 -5.67 17.14 -3.88
C ASP A 79 -4.27 17.07 -4.54
N ALA A 80 -3.75 15.88 -4.81
CA ALA A 80 -2.47 15.73 -5.49
C ALA A 80 -2.54 16.24 -6.93
N THR A 81 -1.50 16.96 -7.36
CA THR A 81 -1.36 17.40 -8.75
C THR A 81 -1.00 16.22 -9.67
N ASP A 82 -1.14 16.43 -10.98
CA ASP A 82 -0.76 15.41 -11.97
C ASP A 82 0.73 15.09 -11.87
N GLU A 83 1.57 16.10 -11.64
CA GLU A 83 3.02 15.98 -11.48
C GLU A 83 3.38 15.14 -10.25
N GLU A 84 2.68 15.33 -9.14
CA GLU A 84 2.86 14.56 -7.91
C GLU A 84 2.45 13.10 -8.12
N CYS A 85 1.33 12.85 -8.81
CA CYS A 85 0.91 11.51 -9.18
C CYS A 85 1.92 10.81 -10.10
N VAL A 86 2.46 11.53 -11.08
CA VAL A 86 3.52 11.01 -11.97
C VAL A 86 4.81 10.74 -11.20
N ALA A 87 5.20 11.60 -10.26
CA ALA A 87 6.36 11.39 -9.39
C ALA A 87 6.18 10.13 -8.52
N ALA A 88 5.00 9.95 -7.92
CA ALA A 88 4.65 8.75 -7.15
C ALA A 88 4.70 7.48 -8.01
N ALA A 89 4.20 7.54 -9.26
CA ALA A 89 4.27 6.42 -10.19
C ALA A 89 5.72 6.07 -10.58
N LYS A 90 6.62 7.07 -10.68
CA LYS A 90 8.05 6.84 -10.92
C LYS A 90 8.70 6.14 -9.73
N SER A 91 8.46 6.63 -8.52
CA SER A 91 8.95 6.02 -7.27
C SER A 91 8.48 4.57 -7.12
N ALA A 92 7.21 4.30 -7.46
CA ALA A 92 6.61 2.96 -7.44
C ALA A 92 7.06 2.05 -8.60
N ASN A 93 7.93 2.49 -9.50
CA ASN A 93 8.29 1.78 -10.76
C ASN A 93 7.09 1.49 -11.70
N ALA A 94 5.98 2.19 -11.55
CA ALA A 94 4.78 2.05 -12.40
C ALA A 94 4.88 2.85 -13.71
N HIS A 95 5.61 3.96 -13.72
CA HIS A 95 5.68 4.90 -14.84
C HIS A 95 6.02 4.25 -16.18
N SER A 96 6.96 3.29 -16.19
CA SER A 96 7.45 2.67 -17.40
C SER A 96 6.38 1.83 -18.12
N PHE A 97 5.52 1.12 -17.40
CA PHE A 97 4.42 0.39 -18.03
C PHE A 97 3.27 1.33 -18.41
N ILE A 98 2.95 2.33 -17.58
CA ILE A 98 1.88 3.29 -17.86
C ILE A 98 2.13 3.99 -19.19
N ARG A 99 3.35 4.45 -19.45
CA ARG A 99 3.73 5.11 -20.71
C ARG A 99 3.61 4.22 -21.96
N ARG A 100 3.58 2.90 -21.82
CA ARG A 100 3.40 1.95 -22.92
C ARG A 100 1.94 1.69 -23.27
N LEU A 101 1.03 2.11 -22.40
CA LEU A 101 -0.40 2.01 -22.68
C LEU A 101 -0.81 3.06 -23.71
N PRO A 102 -1.80 2.77 -24.57
CA PRO A 102 -2.20 3.65 -25.66
C PRO A 102 -2.53 5.08 -25.22
N GLN A 103 -3.12 5.24 -24.05
CA GLN A 103 -3.52 6.55 -23.49
C GLN A 103 -2.69 6.93 -22.25
N GLY A 104 -1.61 6.20 -21.96
CA GLY A 104 -0.75 6.50 -20.81
C GLY A 104 -1.53 6.60 -19.50
N TYR A 105 -1.39 7.71 -18.79
CA TYR A 105 -2.09 7.98 -17.53
C TYR A 105 -3.59 8.15 -17.67
N ASP A 106 -4.08 8.52 -18.85
CA ASP A 106 -5.52 8.68 -19.16
C ASP A 106 -6.18 7.34 -19.55
N THR A 107 -5.41 6.25 -19.54
CA THR A 107 -5.95 4.91 -19.83
C THR A 107 -7.08 4.58 -18.87
N PRO A 108 -8.29 4.25 -19.40
CA PRO A 108 -9.41 3.88 -18.55
C PRO A 108 -9.15 2.57 -17.83
N VAL A 109 -9.54 2.51 -16.58
CA VAL A 109 -9.57 1.32 -15.73
C VAL A 109 -11.03 0.94 -15.53
N SER A 110 -11.39 -0.27 -15.93
CA SER A 110 -12.75 -0.80 -15.80
C SER A 110 -12.75 -1.95 -14.79
N GLY A 111 -13.77 -1.97 -13.91
CA GLY A 111 -14.04 -3.05 -12.97
C GLY A 111 -12.78 -3.71 -12.38
N ASP A 112 -12.33 -3.34 -11.22
CA ASP A 112 -11.14 -3.88 -10.53
C ASP A 112 -9.85 -3.97 -11.39
N GLY A 113 -9.78 -3.24 -12.52
CA GLY A 113 -8.61 -3.24 -13.39
C GLY A 113 -8.46 -4.51 -14.24
N GLY A 114 -9.56 -5.11 -14.70
CA GLY A 114 -9.54 -6.33 -15.52
C GLY A 114 -8.72 -6.24 -16.80
N ASN A 115 -8.42 -5.03 -17.28
CA ASN A 115 -7.53 -4.76 -18.41
C ASN A 115 -6.03 -4.66 -18.04
N LEU A 116 -5.69 -4.83 -16.77
CA LEU A 116 -4.32 -4.77 -16.25
C LEU A 116 -3.91 -6.12 -15.65
N SER A 117 -2.63 -6.47 -15.74
CA SER A 117 -2.09 -7.64 -15.04
C SER A 117 -2.08 -7.42 -13.53
N GLN A 118 -2.02 -8.52 -12.76
CA GLN A 118 -1.94 -8.44 -11.29
C GLN A 118 -0.75 -7.58 -10.84
N GLY A 119 0.43 -7.76 -11.45
CA GLY A 119 1.60 -6.96 -11.12
C GLY A 119 1.43 -5.48 -11.44
N GLN A 120 0.77 -5.12 -12.56
CA GLN A 120 0.45 -3.73 -12.90
C GLN A 120 -0.51 -3.11 -11.89
N ARG A 121 -1.54 -3.84 -11.47
CA ARG A 121 -2.45 -3.38 -10.40
C ARG A 121 -1.70 -3.13 -9.09
N GLN A 122 -0.78 -4.02 -8.72
CA GLN A 122 0.03 -3.88 -7.51
C GLN A 122 0.96 -2.67 -7.58
N LEU A 123 1.61 -2.41 -8.72
CA LEU A 123 2.42 -1.21 -8.93
C LEU A 123 1.57 0.08 -8.80
N LEU A 124 0.31 0.07 -9.24
CA LEU A 124 -0.61 1.19 -9.03
C LEU A 124 -1.00 1.36 -7.56
N ALA A 125 -1.18 0.27 -6.80
CA ALA A 125 -1.41 0.35 -5.35
C ALA A 125 -0.22 0.96 -4.61
N ILE A 126 1.01 0.59 -5.01
CA ILE A 126 2.23 1.20 -4.49
C ILE A 126 2.29 2.70 -4.82
N ALA A 127 1.98 3.09 -6.05
CA ALA A 127 1.93 4.50 -6.46
C ALA A 127 0.86 5.30 -5.68
N ARG A 128 -0.31 4.70 -5.44
CA ARG A 128 -1.37 5.26 -4.59
C ARG A 128 -0.90 5.50 -3.15
N ALA A 129 -0.17 4.54 -2.58
CA ALA A 129 0.41 4.69 -1.26
C ALA A 129 1.54 5.74 -1.24
N ALA A 130 2.35 5.82 -2.31
CA ALA A 130 3.42 6.79 -2.44
C ALA A 130 2.91 8.24 -2.51
N VAL A 131 1.82 8.51 -3.24
CA VAL A 131 1.24 9.86 -3.33
C VAL A 131 0.57 10.29 -2.02
N ALA A 132 0.05 9.33 -1.23
CA ALA A 132 -0.51 9.60 0.09
C ALA A 132 0.55 10.01 1.12
N ASP A 133 1.78 9.51 0.96
CA ASP A 133 2.96 9.79 1.78
C ASP A 133 2.74 9.67 3.30
N PRO A 134 2.16 8.56 3.80
CA PRO A 134 1.88 8.40 5.22
C PRO A 134 3.16 8.06 6.01
N PRO A 135 3.27 8.46 7.30
CA PRO A 135 4.42 8.16 8.15
C PRO A 135 4.53 6.68 8.54
N VAL A 136 3.44 5.93 8.45
CA VAL A 136 3.40 4.50 8.78
C VAL A 136 2.85 3.72 7.61
N MET A 137 3.51 2.61 7.26
CA MET A 137 3.11 1.72 6.18
C MET A 137 2.78 0.31 6.70
N ILE A 138 1.74 -0.28 6.16
CA ILE A 138 1.38 -1.68 6.33
C ILE A 138 1.48 -2.34 4.96
N LEU A 139 2.38 -3.31 4.84
CA LEU A 139 2.68 -3.98 3.57
C LEU A 139 2.34 -5.46 3.70
N ASP A 140 1.47 -5.96 2.82
CA ASP A 140 1.15 -7.38 2.71
C ASP A 140 1.89 -7.96 1.51
N GLU A 141 2.98 -8.71 1.77
CA GLU A 141 3.81 -9.31 0.75
C GLU A 141 3.20 -10.61 0.23
N ALA A 142 2.48 -10.57 -0.88
CA ALA A 142 2.10 -11.74 -1.64
C ALA A 142 2.36 -11.54 -3.13
N THR A 143 3.51 -12.05 -3.59
CA THR A 143 3.93 -11.99 -5.00
C THR A 143 3.78 -13.34 -5.72
N SER A 144 3.01 -14.27 -5.18
CA SER A 144 3.02 -15.68 -5.59
C SER A 144 2.56 -16.00 -7.02
N SER A 145 2.09 -15.02 -7.79
CA SER A 145 1.52 -15.22 -9.14
C SER A 145 2.01 -14.18 -10.14
N ILE A 146 3.15 -13.54 -9.90
CA ILE A 146 3.67 -12.44 -10.71
C ILE A 146 4.94 -12.92 -11.42
N ASP A 147 5.14 -12.50 -12.69
CA ASP A 147 6.38 -12.79 -13.41
C ASP A 147 7.60 -12.13 -12.76
N THR A 148 8.76 -12.77 -12.84
CA THR A 148 10.01 -12.38 -12.16
C THR A 148 10.45 -10.94 -12.48
N ARG A 149 10.15 -10.43 -13.67
CA ARG A 149 10.54 -9.07 -14.05
C ARG A 149 9.68 -8.03 -13.35
N THR A 150 8.37 -8.25 -13.33
CA THR A 150 7.42 -7.39 -12.65
C THR A 150 7.60 -7.46 -11.13
N GLU A 151 7.91 -8.65 -10.60
CA GLU A 151 8.24 -8.83 -9.18
C GLU A 151 9.40 -7.92 -8.74
N ARG A 152 10.49 -7.85 -9.50
CA ARG A 152 11.61 -6.92 -9.21
C ARG A 152 11.20 -5.44 -9.22
N HIS A 153 10.25 -5.06 -10.07
CA HIS A 153 9.73 -3.68 -10.09
C HIS A 153 8.91 -3.40 -8.84
N ILE A 154 8.11 -4.37 -8.39
CA ILE A 154 7.32 -4.30 -7.16
C ILE A 154 8.25 -4.19 -5.95
N GLU A 155 9.25 -5.08 -5.83
CA GLU A 155 10.23 -5.04 -4.75
C GLU A 155 10.90 -3.66 -4.63
N ARG A 156 11.41 -3.10 -5.73
CA ARG A 156 12.02 -1.76 -5.73
C ARG A 156 11.03 -0.65 -5.35
N GLY A 157 9.78 -0.75 -5.80
CA GLY A 157 8.73 0.20 -5.42
C GLY A 157 8.39 0.11 -3.93
N MET A 158 8.34 -1.11 -3.39
CA MET A 158 8.14 -1.37 -1.96
C MET A 158 9.32 -0.85 -1.14
N ASP A 159 10.56 -1.09 -1.57
CA ASP A 159 11.76 -0.57 -0.91
C ASP A 159 11.73 0.96 -0.80
N ALA A 160 11.39 1.64 -1.90
CA ALA A 160 11.24 3.10 -1.92
C ALA A 160 10.13 3.58 -0.95
N LEU A 161 9.01 2.85 -0.86
CA LEU A 161 7.95 3.14 0.12
C LEU A 161 8.39 2.96 1.57
N MET A 162 9.31 2.04 1.82
CA MET A 162 9.78 1.72 3.18
C MET A 162 10.81 2.72 3.71
N GLU A 163 11.40 3.56 2.85
CA GLU A 163 12.41 4.53 3.26
C GLU A 163 11.80 5.60 4.19
N HIS A 164 12.51 5.87 5.30
CA HIS A 164 12.17 6.92 6.28
C HIS A 164 10.80 6.76 6.97
N ARG A 165 10.17 5.57 6.93
CA ARG A 165 8.86 5.30 7.53
C ARG A 165 8.93 4.17 8.56
N THR A 166 7.94 4.18 9.46
CA THR A 166 7.65 3.00 10.28
C THR A 166 6.87 2.00 9.44
N VAL A 167 7.34 0.76 9.36
CA VAL A 167 6.78 -0.23 8.44
C VAL A 167 6.40 -1.50 9.18
N PHE A 168 5.18 -1.98 8.94
CA PHE A 168 4.72 -3.31 9.31
C PHE A 168 4.60 -4.16 8.06
N VAL A 169 5.37 -5.25 7.98
CA VAL A 169 5.35 -6.18 6.84
C VAL A 169 4.67 -7.47 7.28
N ILE A 170 3.68 -7.93 6.51
CA ILE A 170 3.13 -9.28 6.65
C ILE A 170 3.92 -10.19 5.71
N ALA A 171 4.86 -10.96 6.26
CA ALA A 171 5.66 -11.88 5.48
C ALA A 171 4.91 -13.20 5.30
N HIS A 172 4.60 -13.55 4.03
CA HIS A 172 4.00 -14.83 3.65
C HIS A 172 5.05 -15.89 3.35
N ARG A 173 6.28 -15.50 3.04
CA ARG A 173 7.42 -16.38 2.81
C ARG A 173 8.60 -15.91 3.65
N LEU A 174 9.15 -16.81 4.45
CA LEU A 174 10.51 -16.68 4.93
C LEU A 174 11.40 -17.16 3.78
N SER A 175 11.88 -16.25 2.93
CA SER A 175 13.01 -16.55 2.08
C SER A 175 14.23 -16.64 3.00
N THR A 176 14.69 -17.86 3.23
CA THR A 176 16.00 -18.15 3.84
C THR A 176 17.13 -17.68 2.96
#